data_5e86c58b0af35d262e3a7bfa03471b1c
#
_entry.id   5e86c58b0af35d262e3a7bfa03471b1c
#
_cell.length_a   1.000
_cell.length_b   1.000
_cell.length_c   1.000
_cell.angle_alpha   90.00
_cell.angle_beta   90.00
_cell.angle_gamma   90.00
#
_symmetry.space_group_name_H-M   'P 1'
#
loop_
_entity.id
_entity.type
_entity.pdbx_description
1 polymer ?
#
loop_
_entity_poly.entity_id
_entity_poly.type
_entity_poly.pdbx_seq_one_letter_code
_entity_poly.pdbx_strand_id
1 'polypeptide(L)'
;MGQILLNLRYLLAPILIIVAGAGVLIGGIMAWLGVVLLFVGLIVDIATKFETTGVGYDSEGNTLGWAGFQNLTMYFMLPIFVLFQLVMAWRVYSFMAFGGAEGELVTSIFGIIPMYEGITAVNLIGATLSSGIFIGIGIIYGHELSHTKGFGFVISRIMMALSGSAH
;
A
#
# COMPACT_ATOMS: atom_id res chain seq x y z
N MET A 1 1.31 -8.89 -27.03
CA MET A 1 1.87 -7.84 -26.15
C MET A 1 0.82 -7.21 -25.22
N GLY A 2 -0.44 -7.09 -25.62
CA GLY A 2 -1.49 -6.46 -24.82
C GLY A 2 -1.83 -7.14 -23.49
N GLN A 3 -1.99 -8.47 -23.46
CA GLN A 3 -2.43 -9.17 -22.22
C GLN A 3 -1.40 -9.12 -21.07
N ILE A 4 -0.10 -9.15 -21.36
CA ILE A 4 0.95 -9.05 -20.33
C ILE A 4 0.94 -7.67 -19.69
N LEU A 5 0.88 -6.61 -20.51
CA LEU A 5 0.79 -5.23 -20.02
C LEU A 5 -0.48 -4.98 -19.21
N LEU A 6 -1.60 -5.56 -19.63
CA LEU A 6 -2.87 -5.50 -18.90
C LEU A 6 -2.79 -6.13 -17.51
N ASN A 7 -2.07 -7.26 -17.38
CA ASN A 7 -1.87 -7.88 -16.07
C ASN A 7 -0.88 -7.10 -15.19
N LEU A 8 0.19 -6.54 -15.77
CA LEU A 8 1.19 -5.80 -15.00
C LEU A 8 0.62 -4.56 -14.29
N ARG A 9 -0.42 -3.91 -14.83
CA ARG A 9 -1.06 -2.77 -14.18
C ARG A 9 -1.66 -3.11 -12.80
N TYR A 10 -2.09 -4.36 -12.59
CA TYR A 10 -2.61 -4.80 -11.30
C TYR A 10 -1.53 -4.88 -10.21
N LEU A 11 -0.25 -4.92 -10.59
CA LEU A 11 0.88 -4.85 -9.66
C LEU A 11 1.21 -3.41 -9.22
N LEU A 12 0.66 -2.40 -9.90
CA LEU A 12 1.01 -1.01 -9.61
C LEU A 12 0.68 -0.65 -8.14
N ALA A 13 -0.52 -0.95 -7.68
CA ALA A 13 -0.91 -0.63 -6.31
C ALA A 13 -0.08 -1.40 -5.26
N PRO A 14 0.10 -2.74 -5.33
CA PRO A 14 1.02 -3.44 -4.44
C PRO A 14 2.43 -2.85 -4.42
N ILE A 15 2.99 -2.52 -5.59
CA ILE A 15 4.33 -1.94 -5.70
C ILE A 15 4.38 -0.57 -5.00
N LEU A 16 3.41 0.31 -5.25
CA LEU A 16 3.35 1.63 -4.62
C LEU A 16 3.24 1.53 -3.11
N ILE A 17 2.46 0.57 -2.59
CA ILE A 17 2.31 0.34 -1.15
C ILE A 17 3.63 -0.17 -0.55
N ILE A 18 4.32 -1.09 -1.22
CA ILE A 18 5.63 -1.59 -0.78
C ILE A 18 6.65 -0.45 -0.76
N VAL A 19 6.70 0.38 -1.81
CA VAL A 19 7.61 1.53 -1.90
C VAL A 19 7.31 2.55 -0.80
N ALA A 20 6.06 2.87 -0.55
CA ALA A 20 5.68 3.77 0.54
C ALA A 20 6.00 3.16 1.92
N GLY A 21 5.73 1.88 2.12
CA GLY A 21 6.08 1.15 3.34
C GLY A 21 7.59 1.13 3.60
N ALA A 22 8.39 0.94 2.55
CA ALA A 22 9.84 1.07 2.63
C ALA A 22 10.26 2.50 3.03
N GLY A 23 9.62 3.54 2.49
CA GLY A 23 9.86 4.93 2.90
C GLY A 23 9.54 5.16 4.38
N VAL A 24 8.42 4.65 4.86
CA VAL A 24 8.07 4.70 6.30
C VAL A 24 9.09 3.91 7.12
N LEU A 25 9.55 2.75 6.65
CA LEU A 25 10.57 1.92 7.32
C LEU A 25 11.93 2.62 7.39
N ILE A 26 12.37 3.29 6.33
CA ILE A 26 13.62 4.07 6.32
C ILE A 26 13.54 5.23 7.32
N GLY A 27 12.40 5.89 7.41
CA GLY A 27 12.22 7.07 8.24
C GLY A 27 12.75 8.35 7.59
N GLY A 28 13.03 9.37 8.41
CA GLY A 28 13.43 10.67 7.90
C GLY A 28 12.41 11.23 6.91
N ILE A 29 12.90 12.00 5.94
CA ILE A 29 12.05 12.58 4.88
C ILE A 29 11.35 11.49 4.03
N MET A 30 11.89 10.27 3.96
CA MET A 30 11.29 9.18 3.20
C MET A 30 9.95 8.73 3.76
N ALA A 31 9.65 9.02 5.03
CA ALA A 31 8.34 8.75 5.63
C ALA A 31 7.18 9.47 4.91
N TRP A 32 7.46 10.53 4.16
CA TRP A 32 6.50 11.29 3.35
C TRP A 32 6.26 10.69 1.95
N LEU A 33 6.98 9.63 1.58
CA LEU A 33 6.96 9.09 0.22
C LEU A 33 5.55 8.69 -0.24
N GLY A 34 4.73 8.13 0.65
CA GLY A 34 3.35 7.80 0.32
C GLY A 34 2.50 9.02 -0.05
N VAL A 35 2.69 10.13 0.64
CA VAL A 35 2.01 11.40 0.32
C VAL A 35 2.48 11.91 -1.03
N VAL A 36 3.80 11.87 -1.30
CA VAL A 36 4.36 12.27 -2.60
C VAL A 36 3.79 11.40 -3.72
N LEU A 37 3.74 10.09 -3.54
CA LEU A 37 3.17 9.16 -4.53
C LEU A 37 1.69 9.43 -4.81
N LEU A 38 0.91 9.81 -3.80
CA LEU A 38 -0.49 10.23 -4.00
C LEU A 38 -0.57 11.45 -4.94
N PHE A 39 0.21 12.50 -4.67
CA PHE A 39 0.19 13.70 -5.51
C PHE A 39 0.71 13.43 -6.92
N VAL A 40 1.76 12.63 -7.07
CA VAL A 40 2.25 12.20 -8.38
C VAL A 40 1.16 11.43 -9.12
N GLY A 41 0.49 10.49 -8.46
CA GLY A 41 -0.63 9.75 -9.04
C GLY A 41 -1.77 10.66 -9.49
N LEU A 42 -2.15 11.64 -8.67
CA LEU A 42 -3.18 12.62 -9.02
C LEU A 42 -2.77 13.48 -10.24
N ILE A 43 -1.53 13.93 -10.30
CA ILE A 43 -1.02 14.71 -11.45
C ILE A 43 -1.05 13.86 -12.72
N VAL A 44 -0.59 12.61 -12.65
CA VAL A 44 -0.61 11.68 -13.78
C VAL A 44 -2.04 11.43 -14.24
N ASP A 45 -2.98 11.21 -13.32
CA ASP A 45 -4.38 10.98 -13.62
C ASP A 45 -5.01 12.19 -14.34
N ILE A 46 -4.78 13.40 -13.85
CA ILE A 46 -5.23 14.64 -14.51
C ILE A 46 -4.60 14.80 -15.89
N ALA A 47 -3.30 14.52 -16.04
CA ALA A 47 -2.56 14.70 -17.29
C ALA A 47 -2.96 13.68 -18.37
N THR A 48 -3.31 12.47 -17.98
CA THR A 48 -3.68 11.38 -18.91
C THR A 48 -5.14 11.43 -19.33
N LYS A 49 -5.93 12.33 -18.77
CA LYS A 49 -7.39 12.44 -18.95
C LYS A 49 -8.09 11.13 -18.59
N PHE A 50 -9.03 11.18 -17.67
CA PHE A 50 -9.82 10.04 -17.22
C PHE A 50 -10.25 9.15 -18.38
N GLU A 51 -9.73 7.92 -18.46
CA GLU A 51 -10.35 6.89 -19.27
C GLU A 51 -11.69 6.50 -18.61
N THR A 52 -12.77 6.92 -19.22
CA THR A 52 -14.14 6.55 -18.81
C THR A 52 -14.53 5.14 -19.27
N THR A 53 -13.72 4.51 -20.10
CA THR A 53 -13.92 3.12 -20.53
C THR A 53 -13.52 2.18 -19.40
N GLY A 54 -14.44 1.31 -19.00
CA GLY A 54 -14.26 0.35 -17.90
C GLY A 54 -12.96 -0.44 -18.04
N VAL A 55 -11.99 -0.04 -17.25
CA VAL A 55 -10.65 -0.64 -17.23
C VAL A 55 -10.76 -2.04 -16.65
N GLY A 56 -10.81 -3.05 -17.47
CA GLY A 56 -10.86 -4.44 -17.02
C GLY A 56 -11.87 -5.32 -17.73
N TYR A 57 -12.75 -4.72 -18.52
CA TYR A 57 -13.73 -5.46 -19.31
C TYR A 57 -13.66 -5.05 -20.78
N ASP A 58 -13.88 -6.00 -21.70
CA ASP A 58 -14.09 -5.72 -23.11
C ASP A 58 -15.52 -5.21 -23.37
N SER A 59 -15.83 -4.88 -24.62
CA SER A 59 -17.18 -4.45 -25.03
C SER A 59 -18.25 -5.54 -24.84
N GLU A 60 -17.87 -6.77 -24.62
CA GLU A 60 -18.74 -7.95 -24.39
C GLU A 60 -18.89 -8.27 -22.91
N GLY A 61 -18.21 -7.51 -22.01
CA GLY A 61 -18.24 -7.72 -20.55
C GLY A 61 -17.30 -8.82 -20.05
N ASN A 62 -16.39 -9.32 -20.88
CA ASN A 62 -15.37 -10.27 -20.45
C ASN A 62 -14.21 -9.57 -19.78
N THR A 63 -13.64 -10.17 -18.75
CA THR A 63 -12.47 -9.63 -18.04
C THR A 63 -11.25 -9.55 -18.97
N LEU A 64 -10.69 -8.36 -19.10
CA LEU A 64 -9.41 -8.16 -19.78
C LEU A 64 -8.28 -8.61 -18.86
N GLY A 65 -7.56 -9.65 -19.26
CA GLY A 65 -6.46 -10.20 -18.50
C GLY A 65 -6.76 -11.57 -17.88
N TRP A 66 -5.81 -12.07 -17.11
CA TRP A 66 -5.93 -13.37 -16.46
C TRP A 66 -6.55 -13.24 -15.06
N ALA A 67 -7.79 -13.64 -14.89
CA ALA A 67 -8.54 -13.55 -13.64
C ALA A 67 -7.82 -14.21 -12.45
N GLY A 68 -7.12 -15.32 -12.67
CA GLY A 68 -6.31 -15.97 -11.63
C GLY A 68 -5.18 -15.09 -11.10
N PHE A 69 -4.53 -14.30 -11.96
CA PHE A 69 -3.49 -13.37 -11.57
C PHE A 69 -4.07 -12.19 -10.77
N GLN A 70 -5.22 -11.68 -11.20
CA GLN A 70 -5.91 -10.59 -10.47
C GLN A 70 -6.31 -11.04 -9.07
N ASN A 71 -6.89 -12.23 -8.94
CA ASN A 71 -7.25 -12.80 -7.64
C ASN A 71 -6.02 -13.01 -6.75
N LEU A 72 -4.94 -13.54 -7.32
CA LEU A 72 -3.68 -13.73 -6.60
C LEU A 72 -3.13 -12.39 -6.06
N THR A 73 -3.15 -11.34 -6.89
CA THR A 73 -2.72 -9.99 -6.48
C THR A 73 -3.57 -9.47 -5.32
N MET A 74 -4.89 -9.67 -5.35
CA MET A 74 -5.77 -9.27 -4.25
C MET A 74 -5.46 -10.03 -2.95
N TYR A 75 -5.15 -11.33 -3.02
CA TYR A 75 -4.76 -12.11 -1.84
C TYR A 75 -3.42 -11.67 -1.27
N PHE A 76 -2.45 -11.31 -2.13
CA PHE A 76 -1.15 -10.80 -1.72
C PHE A 76 -1.23 -9.43 -1.01
N MET A 77 -2.32 -8.70 -1.17
CA MET A 77 -2.51 -7.44 -0.45
C MET A 77 -2.60 -7.63 1.06
N LEU A 78 -3.13 -8.77 1.55
CA LEU A 78 -3.22 -9.02 2.99
C LEU A 78 -1.85 -9.04 3.69
N PRO A 79 -0.86 -9.86 3.29
CA PRO A 79 0.46 -9.83 3.92
C PRO A 79 1.17 -8.48 3.76
N ILE A 80 1.02 -7.80 2.63
CA ILE A 80 1.57 -6.44 2.44
C ILE A 80 0.96 -5.47 3.47
N PHE A 81 -0.34 -5.56 3.69
CA PHE A 81 -1.07 -4.75 4.67
C PHE A 81 -0.61 -4.99 6.10
N VAL A 82 -0.47 -6.27 6.49
CA VAL A 82 0.03 -6.64 7.82
C VAL A 82 1.44 -6.10 8.02
N LEU A 83 2.34 -6.29 7.04
CA LEU A 83 3.71 -5.77 7.12
C LEU A 83 3.72 -4.24 7.24
N PHE A 84 2.87 -3.55 6.52
CA PHE A 84 2.78 -2.09 6.60
C PHE A 84 2.33 -1.61 7.99
N GLN A 85 1.35 -2.29 8.59
CA GLN A 85 0.91 -2.01 9.96
C GLN A 85 2.02 -2.26 10.99
N LEU A 86 2.79 -3.33 10.82
CA LEU A 86 3.94 -3.62 11.68
C LEU A 86 5.03 -2.56 11.57
N VAL A 87 5.32 -2.10 10.35
CA VAL A 87 6.27 -1.00 10.12
C VAL A 87 5.78 0.29 10.80
N MET A 88 4.49 0.60 10.70
CA MET A 88 3.94 1.78 11.36
C MET A 88 3.99 1.66 12.89
N ALA A 89 3.64 0.50 13.44
CA ALA A 89 3.75 0.23 14.88
C ALA A 89 5.20 0.38 15.37
N TRP A 90 6.16 -0.13 14.57
CA TRP A 90 7.59 0.06 14.84
C TRP A 90 7.98 1.54 14.87
N ARG A 91 7.47 2.38 13.96
CA ARG A 91 7.78 3.81 13.92
C ARG A 91 7.18 4.57 15.11
N VAL A 92 5.98 4.22 15.53
CA VAL A 92 5.39 4.76 16.77
C VAL A 92 6.24 4.39 17.99
N TYR A 93 6.67 3.14 18.08
CA TYR A 93 7.59 2.70 19.14
C TYR A 93 8.91 3.46 19.09
N SER A 94 9.52 3.61 17.91
CA SER A 94 10.78 4.35 17.73
C SER A 94 10.64 5.82 18.16
N PHE A 95 9.51 6.46 17.86
CA PHE A 95 9.22 7.82 18.32
C PHE A 95 9.24 7.90 19.85
N MET A 96 8.60 6.95 20.52
CA MET A 96 8.54 6.93 21.98
C MET A 96 9.91 6.60 22.59
N ALA A 97 10.63 5.64 22.03
CA ALA A 97 11.91 5.17 22.55
C ALA A 97 13.01 6.23 22.42
N PHE A 98 13.00 7.02 21.36
CA PHE A 98 14.01 8.06 21.06
C PHE A 98 13.51 9.48 21.41
N GLY A 99 12.36 9.61 22.09
CA GLY A 99 11.83 10.91 22.55
C GLY A 99 11.57 11.90 21.41
N GLY A 100 11.23 11.42 20.22
CA GLY A 100 11.00 12.25 19.03
C GLY A 100 12.28 12.73 18.33
N ALA A 101 13.45 12.17 18.63
CA ALA A 101 14.68 12.37 17.88
C ALA A 101 14.78 11.36 16.73
N GLU A 102 15.52 11.70 15.67
CA GLU A 102 15.66 10.82 14.49
C GLU A 102 16.61 9.66 14.76
N GLY A 103 17.56 9.84 15.68
CA GLY A 103 18.59 8.85 15.99
C GLY A 103 19.65 8.73 14.88
N GLU A 104 20.42 7.67 14.93
CA GLU A 104 21.45 7.38 13.93
C GLU A 104 20.87 6.61 12.75
N LEU A 105 21.50 6.72 11.58
CA LEU A 105 21.21 5.91 10.42
C LEU A 105 21.92 4.57 10.57
N VAL A 106 21.16 3.53 10.86
CA VAL A 106 21.67 2.17 11.03
C VAL A 106 21.32 1.30 9.83
N THR A 107 22.12 0.25 9.62
CA THR A 107 21.79 -0.75 8.60
C THR A 107 20.74 -1.70 9.14
N SER A 108 19.67 -1.92 8.39
CA SER A 108 18.57 -2.79 8.78
C SER A 108 18.99 -4.24 9.05
N ILE A 109 18.07 -5.01 9.63
CA ILE A 109 18.20 -6.42 10.03
C ILE A 109 18.88 -7.30 8.96
N PHE A 110 18.73 -7.00 7.68
CA PHE A 110 19.34 -7.74 6.58
C PHE A 110 20.60 -7.07 5.99
N GLY A 111 21.08 -5.97 6.58
CA GLY A 111 22.23 -5.24 6.05
C GLY A 111 22.01 -4.59 4.67
N ILE A 112 20.74 -4.49 4.24
CA ILE A 112 20.41 -4.07 2.87
C ILE A 112 19.76 -2.67 2.87
N ILE A 113 18.86 -2.40 3.83
CA ILE A 113 18.09 -1.16 3.86
C ILE A 113 18.57 -0.30 5.03
N PRO A 114 19.15 0.90 4.78
CA PRO A 114 19.45 1.84 5.83
C PRO A 114 18.14 2.38 6.43
N MET A 115 18.07 2.52 7.75
CA MET A 115 16.92 3.09 8.44
C MET A 115 17.38 3.94 9.63
N TYR A 116 16.63 4.99 9.92
CA TYR A 116 16.85 5.76 11.14
C TYR A 116 16.31 5.01 12.36
N GLU A 117 17.03 5.00 13.46
CA GLU A 117 16.61 4.33 14.71
C GLU A 117 15.36 4.96 15.30
N GLY A 118 15.31 6.31 15.30
CA GLY A 118 14.17 7.10 15.75
C GLY A 118 13.39 7.73 14.60
N ILE A 119 12.46 8.59 14.96
CA ILE A 119 11.68 9.40 14.02
C ILE A 119 11.26 10.70 14.71
N THR A 120 11.34 11.82 13.99
CA THR A 120 10.83 13.11 14.50
C THR A 120 9.30 13.16 14.42
N ALA A 121 8.68 14.06 15.21
CA ALA A 121 7.23 14.27 15.18
C ALA A 121 6.73 14.62 13.77
N VAL A 122 7.47 15.46 13.04
CA VAL A 122 7.12 15.85 11.65
C VAL A 122 7.15 14.65 10.71
N ASN A 123 8.20 13.82 10.81
CA ASN A 123 8.33 12.63 9.98
C ASN A 123 7.32 11.52 10.39
N LEU A 124 6.93 11.46 11.67
CA LEU A 124 5.85 10.57 12.12
C LEU A 124 4.50 10.98 11.55
N ILE A 125 4.23 12.30 11.44
CA ILE A 125 3.03 12.78 10.73
C ILE A 125 3.07 12.32 9.26
N GLY A 126 4.21 12.47 8.57
CA GLY A 126 4.38 11.97 7.20
C GLY A 126 4.15 10.46 7.08
N ALA A 127 4.69 9.67 8.01
CA ALA A 127 4.46 8.23 8.09
C ALA A 127 2.98 7.89 8.29
N THR A 128 2.28 8.62 9.18
CA THR A 128 0.87 8.42 9.47
C THR A 128 -0.01 8.74 8.26
N LEU A 129 0.24 9.87 7.59
CA LEU A 129 -0.48 10.24 6.38
C LEU A 129 -0.22 9.24 5.25
N SER A 130 1.04 8.86 5.02
CA SER A 130 1.40 7.82 4.04
C SER A 130 0.68 6.50 4.34
N SER A 131 0.64 6.09 5.61
CA SER A 131 -0.05 4.87 6.03
C SER A 131 -1.56 4.96 5.83
N GLY A 132 -2.18 6.08 6.19
CA GLY A 132 -3.62 6.31 6.04
C GLY A 132 -4.08 6.23 4.58
N ILE A 133 -3.31 6.78 3.65
CA ILE A 133 -3.59 6.73 2.20
C ILE A 133 -3.64 5.26 1.74
N PHE A 134 -2.64 4.47 2.10
CA PHE A 134 -2.56 3.08 1.63
C PHE A 134 -3.47 2.12 2.39
N ILE A 135 -3.79 2.40 3.66
CA ILE A 135 -4.86 1.71 4.37
C ILE A 135 -6.20 1.93 3.67
N GLY A 136 -6.48 3.16 3.22
CA GLY A 136 -7.67 3.47 2.42
C GLY A 136 -7.76 2.64 1.13
N ILE A 137 -6.64 2.45 0.41
CA ILE A 137 -6.59 1.57 -0.77
C ILE A 137 -6.91 0.13 -0.38
N GLY A 138 -6.47 -0.35 0.77
CA GLY A 138 -6.78 -1.69 1.25
C GLY A 138 -8.25 -1.94 1.52
N ILE A 139 -9.01 -0.92 1.89
CA ILE A 139 -10.47 -1.04 2.02
C ILE A 139 -11.09 -1.44 0.68
N ILE A 140 -10.61 -0.88 -0.43
CA ILE A 140 -11.10 -1.22 -1.77
C ILE A 140 -10.87 -2.70 -2.07
N TYR A 141 -9.66 -3.22 -1.82
CA TYR A 141 -9.37 -4.65 -2.01
C TYR A 141 -10.18 -5.55 -1.08
N GLY A 142 -10.32 -5.14 0.19
CA GLY A 142 -11.17 -5.83 1.16
C GLY A 142 -12.63 -5.88 0.72
N HIS A 143 -13.14 -4.78 0.18
CA HIS A 143 -14.49 -4.68 -0.34
C HIS A 143 -14.68 -5.61 -1.55
N GLU A 144 -13.80 -5.56 -2.55
CA GLU A 144 -13.89 -6.46 -3.72
C GLU A 144 -13.88 -7.93 -3.32
N LEU A 145 -13.01 -8.32 -2.38
CA LEU A 145 -12.97 -9.68 -1.87
C LEU A 145 -14.21 -10.06 -1.07
N SER A 146 -15.00 -9.13 -0.55
CA SER A 146 -16.24 -9.40 0.18
C SER A 146 -17.33 -10.02 -0.71
N HIS A 147 -17.27 -9.77 -2.01
CA HIS A 147 -18.17 -10.37 -2.99
C HIS A 147 -17.79 -11.80 -3.37
N THR A 148 -16.66 -12.31 -2.90
CA THR A 148 -16.22 -13.68 -3.14
C THR A 148 -16.77 -14.61 -2.06
N LYS A 149 -16.68 -15.95 -2.31
CA LYS A 149 -17.06 -16.98 -1.32
C LYS A 149 -15.81 -17.68 -0.80
N GLY A 150 -15.93 -18.30 0.38
CA GLY A 150 -14.87 -19.11 0.95
C GLY A 150 -13.66 -18.30 1.42
N PHE A 151 -12.45 -18.65 0.98
CA PHE A 151 -11.21 -18.07 1.48
C PHE A 151 -11.09 -16.57 1.20
N GLY A 152 -11.51 -16.11 0.03
CA GLY A 152 -11.49 -14.68 -0.32
C GLY A 152 -12.34 -13.83 0.64
N PHE A 153 -13.52 -14.34 1.04
CA PHE A 153 -14.37 -13.68 2.03
C PHE A 153 -13.69 -13.56 3.41
N VAL A 154 -12.97 -14.60 3.84
CA VAL A 154 -12.21 -14.57 5.10
C VAL A 154 -11.10 -13.50 5.05
N ILE A 155 -10.34 -13.44 3.96
CA ILE A 155 -9.32 -12.40 3.74
C ILE A 155 -9.94 -11.01 3.77
N SER A 156 -11.08 -10.82 3.09
CA SER A 156 -11.83 -9.57 3.12
C SER A 156 -12.10 -9.10 4.55
N ARG A 157 -12.66 -9.97 5.37
CA ARG A 157 -12.99 -9.64 6.78
C ARG A 157 -11.77 -9.22 7.58
N ILE A 158 -10.64 -9.88 7.39
CA ILE A 158 -9.38 -9.53 8.04
C ILE A 158 -8.89 -8.16 7.55
N MET A 159 -8.88 -7.92 6.24
CA MET A 159 -8.44 -6.64 5.68
C MET A 159 -9.32 -5.49 6.13
N MET A 160 -10.66 -5.66 6.14
CA MET A 160 -11.60 -4.66 6.63
C MET A 160 -11.40 -4.37 8.10
N ALA A 161 -11.16 -5.39 8.93
CA ALA A 161 -10.85 -5.21 10.35
C ALA A 161 -9.54 -4.44 10.57
N LEU A 162 -8.47 -4.79 9.84
CA LEU A 162 -7.17 -4.11 9.88
C LEU A 162 -7.25 -2.64 9.43
N SER A 163 -8.15 -2.31 8.54
CA SER A 163 -8.38 -0.93 8.08
C SER A 163 -9.34 -0.13 8.97
N GLY A 164 -9.87 -0.73 10.04
CA GLY A 164 -10.85 -0.09 10.92
C GLY A 164 -12.25 0.03 10.32
N SER A 165 -12.51 -0.68 9.22
CA SER A 165 -13.78 -0.62 8.46
C SER A 165 -14.64 -1.88 8.67
N ALA A 166 -14.47 -2.57 9.78
CA ALA A 166 -15.26 -3.77 10.09
C ALA A 166 -16.73 -3.40 10.29
N HIS A 167 -17.59 -4.00 9.48
CA HIS A 167 -19.06 -3.95 9.58
C HIS A 167 -19.59 -5.27 10.09
#